data_04a84e63e33dfc2a509b4678ace9a40b
#
_entry.id   04a84e63e33dfc2a509b4678ace9a40b
#
_cell.length_a   1.000
_cell.length_b   1.000
_cell.length_c   1.000
_cell.angle_alpha   90.00
_cell.angle_beta   90.00
_cell.angle_gamma   90.00
#
_symmetry.space_group_name_H-M   'P 1'
#
loop_
_entity.id
_entity.type
_entity.pdbx_description
1 polymer ?
#
loop_
_entity_poly.entity_id
_entity_poly.type
_entity_poly.pdbx_seq_one_letter_code
_entity_poly.pdbx_strand_id
1 'polypeptide(L)'
;NAKAEIGIFDSNEVLVENLLTQEKKIKTNTQENLEVLFDASKHIVGTYKAVAHVTYADKAKDLEDGFKIGTLNIKIINYTRTFFKDKINKFNIEIKSLWNSKIDDIFAEVEVLSNAKEVSSFRTVSVSLEPWEKKTISTFWDMQGLDEGTYDVEINLFYQGQTTELKDAIEIVTKKEELAGFLTMTHLLIAAVLLLIIINIIILVRKSKK
;
A
#
# COMPACT_ATOMS: atom_id res chain seq x y z
N ASN A 1 15.20 14.70 -45.09
CA ASN A 1 13.96 14.10 -44.57
C ASN A 1 14.29 13.19 -43.39
N ALA A 2 13.37 13.10 -42.45
CA ALA A 2 13.46 12.16 -41.34
C ALA A 2 12.12 11.48 -41.10
N LYS A 3 12.15 10.23 -40.67
CA LYS A 3 11.00 9.42 -40.23
C LYS A 3 11.43 8.46 -39.12
N ALA A 4 10.48 7.95 -38.34
CA ALA A 4 10.72 6.93 -37.34
C ALA A 4 9.74 5.77 -37.49
N GLU A 5 10.27 4.56 -37.28
CA GLU A 5 9.52 3.36 -37.05
C GLU A 5 9.61 3.03 -35.56
N ILE A 6 8.46 2.83 -34.90
CA ILE A 6 8.39 2.69 -33.44
C ILE A 6 7.75 1.34 -33.11
N GLY A 7 8.56 0.41 -32.62
CA GLY A 7 8.09 -0.85 -32.05
C GLY A 7 7.68 -0.67 -30.60
N ILE A 8 6.47 -1.09 -30.25
CA ILE A 8 5.99 -1.17 -28.86
C ILE A 8 6.12 -2.60 -28.37
N PHE A 9 6.81 -2.80 -27.26
CA PHE A 9 7.08 -4.09 -26.67
C PHE A 9 6.43 -4.18 -25.28
N ASP A 10 5.89 -5.34 -24.93
CA ASP A 10 5.40 -5.64 -23.59
C ASP A 10 6.54 -5.96 -22.62
N SER A 11 6.20 -6.29 -21.35
CA SER A 11 7.17 -6.66 -20.31
C SER A 11 7.93 -7.97 -20.59
N ASN A 12 7.49 -8.78 -21.55
CA ASN A 12 8.13 -10.02 -21.99
C ASN A 12 8.96 -9.83 -23.27
N GLU A 13 9.21 -8.56 -23.68
CA GLU A 13 9.90 -8.19 -24.93
C GLU A 13 9.21 -8.66 -26.20
N VAL A 14 7.88 -8.92 -26.14
CA VAL A 14 7.09 -9.25 -27.31
C VAL A 14 6.63 -7.97 -27.98
N LEU A 15 6.86 -7.84 -29.30
CA LEU A 15 6.36 -6.74 -30.12
C LEU A 15 4.82 -6.84 -30.19
N VAL A 16 4.14 -5.83 -29.64
CA VAL A 16 2.66 -5.78 -29.60
C VAL A 16 2.07 -4.82 -30.64
N GLU A 17 2.83 -3.81 -31.05
CA GLU A 17 2.42 -2.88 -32.09
C GLU A 17 3.65 -2.27 -32.79
N ASN A 18 3.50 -1.95 -34.08
CA ASN A 18 4.49 -1.23 -34.87
C ASN A 18 3.85 0.01 -35.49
N LEU A 19 4.44 1.17 -35.25
CA LEU A 19 3.92 2.48 -35.65
C LEU A 19 4.91 3.16 -36.55
N LEU A 20 4.44 3.91 -37.54
CA LEU A 20 5.26 4.67 -38.45
C LEU A 20 4.87 6.16 -38.42
N THR A 21 5.84 7.03 -38.20
CA THR A 21 5.61 8.48 -38.28
C THR A 21 5.50 8.92 -39.74
N GLN A 22 4.87 10.08 -39.94
CA GLN A 22 4.97 10.75 -41.20
C GLN A 22 6.40 11.25 -41.41
N GLU A 23 6.88 11.20 -42.68
CA GLU A 23 8.16 11.75 -43.04
C GLU A 23 8.13 13.29 -43.00
N LYS A 24 9.11 13.90 -42.30
CA LYS A 24 9.26 15.36 -42.22
C LYS A 24 10.58 15.85 -42.83
N LYS A 25 10.52 16.96 -43.55
CA LYS A 25 11.70 17.65 -44.02
C LYS A 25 12.21 18.61 -42.96
N ILE A 26 13.39 18.33 -42.40
CA ILE A 26 14.04 19.14 -41.37
C ILE A 26 15.02 20.10 -42.05
N LYS A 27 14.89 21.41 -41.77
CA LYS A 27 15.81 22.42 -42.27
C LYS A 27 17.10 22.45 -41.43
N THR A 28 18.18 22.91 -42.00
CA THR A 28 19.44 23.08 -41.27
C THR A 28 19.27 24.01 -40.07
N ASN A 29 19.81 23.60 -38.92
CA ASN A 29 19.71 24.30 -37.63
C ASN A 29 18.27 24.46 -37.08
N THR A 30 17.32 23.61 -37.48
CA THR A 30 15.98 23.54 -36.87
C THR A 30 15.77 22.20 -36.16
N GLN A 31 14.83 22.20 -35.20
CA GLN A 31 14.38 21.02 -34.51
C GLN A 31 12.92 20.77 -34.90
N GLU A 32 12.57 19.51 -35.14
CA GLU A 32 11.21 19.06 -35.44
C GLU A 32 10.85 17.84 -34.61
N ASN A 33 9.58 17.72 -34.25
CA ASN A 33 9.06 16.54 -33.59
C ASN A 33 8.48 15.58 -34.64
N LEU A 34 8.86 14.31 -34.56
CA LEU A 34 8.17 13.20 -35.24
C LEU A 34 7.12 12.63 -34.31
N GLU A 35 5.89 12.57 -34.77
CA GLU A 35 4.75 12.18 -33.92
C GLU A 35 3.93 11.06 -34.58
N VAL A 36 3.42 10.14 -33.76
CA VAL A 36 2.46 9.12 -34.17
C VAL A 36 1.50 8.85 -33.01
N LEU A 37 0.25 8.54 -33.31
CA LEU A 37 -0.73 8.20 -32.29
C LEU A 37 -0.66 6.71 -31.97
N PHE A 38 -0.59 6.39 -30.68
CA PHE A 38 -0.68 5.05 -30.13
C PHE A 38 -2.00 4.90 -29.38
N ASP A 39 -2.81 3.92 -29.77
CA ASP A 39 -4.10 3.64 -29.13
C ASP A 39 -3.93 2.67 -27.97
N ALA A 40 -3.66 3.21 -26.79
CA ALA A 40 -3.47 2.42 -25.57
C ALA A 40 -4.72 1.61 -25.13
N SER A 41 -5.92 1.93 -25.64
CA SER A 41 -7.16 1.21 -25.27
C SER A 41 -7.19 -0.23 -25.78
N LYS A 42 -6.38 -0.56 -26.77
CA LYS A 42 -6.26 -1.91 -27.35
C LYS A 42 -5.29 -2.82 -26.59
N HIS A 43 -4.61 -2.30 -25.59
CA HIS A 43 -3.56 -3.00 -24.87
C HIS A 43 -3.93 -3.22 -23.41
N ILE A 44 -3.41 -4.30 -22.84
CA ILE A 44 -3.64 -4.63 -21.43
C ILE A 44 -2.83 -3.70 -20.52
N VAL A 45 -3.31 -3.54 -19.29
CA VAL A 45 -2.60 -2.78 -18.24
C VAL A 45 -1.23 -3.40 -17.98
N GLY A 46 -0.17 -2.59 -18.00
CA GLY A 46 1.19 -3.11 -17.79
C GLY A 46 2.29 -2.10 -18.11
N THR A 47 3.52 -2.59 -18.03
CA THR A 47 4.72 -1.84 -18.43
C THR A 47 5.08 -2.19 -19.85
N TYR A 48 5.41 -1.16 -20.63
CA TYR A 48 5.77 -1.25 -22.02
C TYR A 48 7.07 -0.50 -22.30
N LYS A 49 7.72 -0.86 -23.40
CA LYS A 49 8.90 -0.18 -23.94
C LYS A 49 8.64 0.23 -25.38
N ALA A 50 8.91 1.47 -25.70
CA ALA A 50 8.92 1.98 -27.07
C ALA A 50 10.37 2.02 -27.57
N VAL A 51 10.63 1.43 -28.74
CA VAL A 51 11.92 1.49 -29.43
C VAL A 51 11.70 2.18 -30.76
N ALA A 52 12.27 3.37 -30.92
CA ALA A 52 12.15 4.17 -32.13
C ALA A 52 13.41 4.05 -32.97
N HIS A 53 13.29 3.49 -34.17
CA HIS A 53 14.31 3.51 -35.21
C HIS A 53 14.14 4.75 -36.09
N VAL A 54 14.96 5.78 -35.83
CA VAL A 54 14.89 7.08 -36.54
C VAL A 54 15.85 7.07 -37.69
N THR A 55 15.33 7.24 -38.93
CA THR A 55 16.13 7.37 -40.15
C THR A 55 16.12 8.83 -40.62
N TYR A 56 17.30 9.37 -40.96
CA TYR A 56 17.46 10.73 -41.46
C TYR A 56 18.69 10.83 -42.37
N ALA A 57 18.54 11.47 -43.53
CA ALA A 57 19.53 11.43 -44.61
C ALA A 57 19.97 9.97 -44.84
N ASP A 58 21.26 9.67 -44.75
CA ASP A 58 21.81 8.31 -44.90
C ASP A 58 22.23 7.70 -43.55
N LYS A 59 21.59 8.13 -42.45
CA LYS A 59 21.89 7.68 -41.07
C LYS A 59 20.65 7.14 -40.38
N ALA A 60 20.91 6.32 -39.38
CA ALA A 60 19.88 5.85 -38.49
C ALA A 60 20.32 5.93 -37.03
N LYS A 61 19.38 6.03 -36.12
CA LYS A 61 19.61 6.01 -34.67
C LYS A 61 18.43 5.38 -33.97
N ASP A 62 18.74 4.49 -33.05
CA ASP A 62 17.74 3.89 -32.15
C ASP A 62 17.65 4.69 -30.84
N LEU A 63 16.41 4.86 -30.37
CA LEU A 63 16.06 5.47 -29.08
C LEU A 63 15.08 4.54 -28.40
N GLU A 64 15.19 4.41 -27.09
CA GLU A 64 14.22 3.62 -26.32
C GLU A 64 13.75 4.38 -25.08
N ASP A 65 12.49 4.15 -24.69
CA ASP A 65 11.92 4.69 -23.46
C ASP A 65 10.83 3.75 -22.95
N GLY A 66 10.63 3.75 -21.62
CA GLY A 66 9.65 2.93 -20.94
C GLY A 66 8.40 3.74 -20.57
N PHE A 67 7.22 3.13 -20.74
CA PHE A 67 5.96 3.73 -20.29
C PHE A 67 5.03 2.70 -19.70
N LYS A 68 3.92 3.16 -19.09
CA LYS A 68 2.90 2.28 -18.50
C LYS A 68 1.52 2.59 -19.06
N ILE A 69 0.77 1.52 -19.30
CA ILE A 69 -0.67 1.59 -19.60
C ILE A 69 -1.41 1.24 -18.31
N GLY A 70 -2.33 2.11 -17.89
CA GLY A 70 -3.12 1.94 -16.68
C GLY A 70 -4.62 2.02 -16.94
N THR A 71 -5.42 1.62 -15.94
CA THR A 71 -6.86 1.89 -15.90
C THR A 71 -7.19 2.75 -14.71
N LEU A 72 -8.27 3.53 -14.79
CA LEU A 72 -8.83 4.24 -13.64
C LEU A 72 -9.35 3.21 -12.64
N ASN A 73 -8.44 2.74 -11.80
CA ASN A 73 -8.72 1.75 -10.75
C ASN A 73 -7.78 1.97 -9.56
N ILE A 74 -8.30 1.77 -8.36
CA ILE A 74 -7.53 1.77 -7.12
C ILE A 74 -7.69 0.38 -6.50
N LYS A 75 -6.57 -0.29 -6.24
CA LYS A 75 -6.55 -1.59 -5.59
C LYS A 75 -6.36 -1.42 -4.08
N ILE A 76 -7.18 -2.10 -3.28
CA ILE A 76 -6.94 -2.31 -1.85
C ILE A 76 -5.87 -3.40 -1.73
N ILE A 77 -4.72 -3.06 -1.12
CA ILE A 77 -3.56 -3.96 -1.01
C ILE A 77 -3.58 -4.71 0.30
N ASN A 78 -3.89 -3.98 1.38
CA ASN A 78 -3.91 -4.52 2.73
C ASN A 78 -4.78 -3.63 3.63
N TYR A 79 -5.18 -4.16 4.79
CA TYR A 79 -5.91 -3.41 5.81
C TYR A 79 -5.68 -4.04 7.19
N THR A 80 -6.05 -3.32 8.27
CA THR A 80 -5.95 -3.83 9.66
C THR A 80 -6.97 -4.94 9.87
N ARG A 81 -6.52 -6.13 10.26
CA ARG A 81 -7.39 -7.30 10.49
C ARG A 81 -7.66 -7.61 11.95
N THR A 82 -6.82 -7.15 12.88
CA THR A 82 -6.93 -7.46 14.30
C THR A 82 -7.09 -6.19 15.11
N PHE A 83 -8.05 -6.17 16.00
CA PHE A 83 -8.42 -5.03 16.83
C PHE A 83 -8.53 -5.44 18.29
N PHE A 84 -8.28 -4.48 19.19
CA PHE A 84 -8.37 -4.72 20.64
C PHE A 84 -9.69 -4.23 21.20
N LYS A 85 -10.43 -5.13 21.85
CA LYS A 85 -11.71 -4.83 22.52
C LYS A 85 -11.57 -3.65 23.50
N ASP A 86 -12.67 -2.90 23.68
CA ASP A 86 -12.82 -1.80 24.63
C ASP A 86 -11.77 -0.67 24.46
N LYS A 87 -11.28 -0.48 23.24
CA LYS A 87 -10.32 0.58 22.88
C LYS A 87 -10.72 1.26 21.58
N ILE A 88 -10.23 2.48 21.42
CA ILE A 88 -10.21 3.13 20.11
C ILE A 88 -9.01 2.57 19.35
N ASN A 89 -9.28 1.92 18.24
CA ASN A 89 -8.27 1.32 17.36
C ASN A 89 -8.13 2.13 16.08
N LYS A 90 -6.92 2.13 15.54
CA LYS A 90 -6.65 2.72 14.23
C LYS A 90 -6.93 1.68 13.16
N PHE A 91 -7.86 1.99 12.24
CA PHE A 91 -8.11 1.20 11.04
C PHE A 91 -7.31 1.78 9.89
N ASN A 92 -6.37 1.03 9.36
CA ASN A 92 -5.55 1.40 8.23
C ASN A 92 -5.99 0.60 7.00
N ILE A 93 -6.05 1.27 5.84
CA ILE A 93 -6.29 0.65 4.54
C ILE A 93 -5.15 1.09 3.62
N GLU A 94 -4.37 0.15 3.12
CA GLU A 94 -3.31 0.41 2.15
C GLU A 94 -3.89 0.26 0.75
N ILE A 95 -3.82 1.33 -0.04
CA ILE A 95 -4.36 1.44 -1.38
C ILE A 95 -3.27 1.75 -2.40
N LYS A 96 -3.48 1.36 -3.66
CA LYS A 96 -2.55 1.62 -4.77
C LYS A 96 -3.31 2.08 -6.01
N SER A 97 -2.91 3.21 -6.58
CA SER A 97 -3.38 3.65 -7.89
C SER A 97 -2.84 2.74 -9.00
N LEU A 98 -3.71 2.35 -9.93
CA LEU A 98 -3.36 1.71 -11.19
C LEU A 98 -3.58 2.64 -12.39
N TRP A 99 -3.66 3.93 -12.11
CA TRP A 99 -3.92 4.99 -13.07
C TRP A 99 -2.69 5.87 -13.32
N ASN A 100 -2.59 6.40 -14.52
CA ASN A 100 -1.47 7.22 -14.97
C ASN A 100 -1.65 8.73 -14.72
N SER A 101 -2.74 9.11 -14.05
CA SER A 101 -3.02 10.48 -13.65
C SER A 101 -3.38 10.55 -12.17
N LYS A 102 -3.33 11.74 -11.59
CA LYS A 102 -3.76 11.97 -10.23
C LYS A 102 -5.24 11.64 -10.06
N ILE A 103 -5.59 11.01 -8.94
CA ILE A 103 -6.95 10.71 -8.52
C ILE A 103 -7.21 11.50 -7.23
N ASP A 104 -8.20 12.38 -7.26
CA ASP A 104 -8.60 13.19 -6.10
C ASP A 104 -9.86 12.60 -5.43
N ASP A 105 -10.15 13.05 -4.21
CA ASP A 105 -11.35 12.74 -3.43
C ASP A 105 -11.60 11.24 -3.19
N ILE A 106 -10.54 10.52 -2.85
CA ILE A 106 -10.58 9.10 -2.54
C ILE A 106 -10.89 8.93 -1.06
N PHE A 107 -11.92 8.17 -0.74
CA PHE A 107 -12.26 7.78 0.64
C PHE A 107 -12.82 6.36 0.68
N ALA A 108 -12.73 5.72 1.84
CA ALA A 108 -13.35 4.44 2.10
C ALA A 108 -14.52 4.58 3.08
N GLU A 109 -15.61 3.89 2.80
CA GLU A 109 -16.66 3.54 3.76
C GLU A 109 -16.46 2.08 4.17
N VAL A 110 -16.51 1.85 5.47
CA VAL A 110 -16.29 0.52 6.06
C VAL A 110 -17.52 0.15 6.86
N GLU A 111 -18.08 -0.99 6.53
CA GLU A 111 -19.20 -1.60 7.26
C GLU A 111 -18.70 -2.87 7.93
N VAL A 112 -19.05 -3.04 9.22
CA VAL A 112 -18.72 -4.22 10.01
C VAL A 112 -20.01 -4.94 10.36
N LEU A 113 -20.05 -6.23 10.06
CA LEU A 113 -21.25 -7.02 10.20
C LEU A 113 -21.03 -8.21 11.17
N SER A 114 -22.04 -8.51 11.97
CA SER A 114 -22.14 -9.72 12.75
C SER A 114 -23.41 -10.47 12.36
N ASN A 115 -23.28 -11.72 11.90
CA ASN A 115 -24.41 -12.53 11.42
C ASN A 115 -25.24 -11.78 10.34
N ALA A 116 -24.58 -11.16 9.37
CA ALA A 116 -25.17 -10.37 8.30
C ALA A 116 -25.94 -9.11 8.76
N LYS A 117 -25.77 -8.68 10.01
CA LYS A 117 -26.35 -7.45 10.56
C LYS A 117 -25.23 -6.43 10.79
N GLU A 118 -25.40 -5.22 10.29
CA GLU A 118 -24.47 -4.12 10.55
C GLU A 118 -24.42 -3.81 12.07
N VAL A 119 -23.20 -3.83 12.60
CA VAL A 119 -22.91 -3.49 14.00
C VAL A 119 -22.11 -2.22 14.14
N SER A 120 -21.44 -1.79 13.08
CA SER A 120 -20.71 -0.52 13.03
C SER A 120 -20.47 -0.11 11.58
N SER A 121 -20.47 1.21 11.33
CA SER A 121 -19.98 1.76 10.07
C SER A 121 -19.21 3.06 10.32
N PHE A 122 -18.20 3.31 9.48
CA PHE A 122 -17.37 4.51 9.58
C PHE A 122 -16.69 4.81 8.24
N ARG A 123 -16.19 6.04 8.12
CA ARG A 123 -15.58 6.56 6.90
C ARG A 123 -14.18 7.10 7.16
N THR A 124 -13.29 6.96 6.20
CA THR A 124 -11.96 7.61 6.23
C THR A 124 -12.06 9.07 5.81
N VAL A 125 -11.03 9.85 6.12
CA VAL A 125 -10.84 11.17 5.49
C VAL A 125 -10.56 10.99 4.00
N SER A 126 -10.93 11.99 3.20
CA SER A 126 -10.62 12.01 1.76
C SER A 126 -9.14 12.31 1.53
N VAL A 127 -8.55 11.64 0.56
CA VAL A 127 -7.15 11.82 0.13
C VAL A 127 -7.04 11.87 -1.39
N SER A 128 -5.86 12.26 -1.88
CA SER A 128 -5.50 12.13 -3.30
C SER A 128 -4.38 11.10 -3.45
N LEU A 129 -4.31 10.45 -4.62
CA LEU A 129 -3.22 9.58 -5.06
C LEU A 129 -2.57 10.16 -6.32
N GLU A 130 -1.24 10.20 -6.32
CA GLU A 130 -0.47 10.44 -7.52
C GLU A 130 -0.47 9.20 -8.44
N PRO A 131 -0.06 9.32 -9.71
CA PRO A 131 0.04 8.18 -10.62
C PRO A 131 0.85 7.05 -10.00
N TRP A 132 0.28 5.82 -9.97
CA TRP A 132 0.93 4.60 -9.46
C TRP A 132 1.31 4.62 -7.97
N GLU A 133 0.89 5.67 -7.25
CA GLU A 133 1.18 5.83 -5.83
C GLU A 133 0.53 4.73 -4.99
N LYS A 134 1.24 4.38 -3.90
CA LYS A 134 0.78 3.53 -2.82
C LYS A 134 0.66 4.38 -1.56
N LYS A 135 -0.49 4.36 -0.91
CA LYS A 135 -0.77 5.20 0.25
C LYS A 135 -1.60 4.44 1.28
N THR A 136 -1.38 4.75 2.56
CA THR A 136 -2.25 4.28 3.64
C THR A 136 -3.22 5.38 4.03
N ILE A 137 -4.51 5.10 3.93
CA ILE A 137 -5.58 5.90 4.49
C ILE A 137 -6.00 5.31 5.84
N SER A 138 -6.43 6.15 6.76
CA SER A 138 -6.71 5.72 8.13
C SER A 138 -7.94 6.41 8.70
N THR A 139 -8.59 5.71 9.62
CA THR A 139 -9.60 6.28 10.52
C THR A 139 -9.46 5.64 11.89
N PHE A 140 -10.21 6.15 12.87
CA PHE A 140 -10.28 5.55 14.19
C PHE A 140 -11.64 4.90 14.37
N TRP A 141 -11.65 3.72 14.94
CA TRP A 141 -12.84 2.94 15.23
C TRP A 141 -12.91 2.63 16.72
N ASP A 142 -14.03 3.02 17.35
CA ASP A 142 -14.32 2.72 18.75
C ASP A 142 -14.95 1.33 18.87
N MET A 143 -14.32 0.48 19.68
CA MET A 143 -14.75 -0.91 19.92
C MET A 143 -15.68 -1.05 21.13
N GLN A 144 -16.16 0.05 21.70
CA GLN A 144 -17.02 -0.01 22.88
C GLN A 144 -18.33 -0.75 22.55
N GLY A 145 -18.63 -1.76 23.37
CA GLY A 145 -19.85 -2.57 23.23
C GLY A 145 -19.77 -3.70 22.19
N LEU A 146 -18.61 -3.92 21.56
CA LEU A 146 -18.37 -5.06 20.69
C LEU A 146 -17.70 -6.20 21.47
N ASP A 147 -18.16 -7.42 21.24
CA ASP A 147 -17.57 -8.62 21.84
C ASP A 147 -16.35 -9.14 21.06
N GLU A 148 -15.57 -10.00 21.71
CA GLU A 148 -14.51 -10.74 21.05
C GLU A 148 -15.11 -11.68 19.98
N GLY A 149 -14.42 -11.82 18.87
CA GLY A 149 -14.83 -12.72 17.80
C GLY A 149 -14.44 -12.25 16.42
N THR A 150 -14.92 -13.00 15.44
CA THR A 150 -14.75 -12.70 14.02
C THR A 150 -15.98 -11.96 13.50
N TYR A 151 -15.75 -10.92 12.74
CA TYR A 151 -16.75 -10.07 12.10
C TYR A 151 -16.48 -10.00 10.61
N ASP A 152 -17.53 -9.98 9.81
CA ASP A 152 -17.39 -9.67 8.38
C ASP A 152 -17.14 -8.16 8.22
N VAL A 153 -16.33 -7.81 7.24
CA VAL A 153 -16.05 -6.41 6.91
C VAL A 153 -16.26 -6.19 5.41
N GLU A 154 -16.97 -5.12 5.08
CA GLU A 154 -17.10 -4.62 3.72
C GLU A 154 -16.41 -3.25 3.63
N ILE A 155 -15.42 -3.15 2.73
CA ILE A 155 -14.67 -1.92 2.47
C ILE A 155 -15.01 -1.44 1.08
N ASN A 156 -15.72 -0.31 0.98
CA ASN A 156 -16.09 0.35 -0.26
C ASN A 156 -15.23 1.59 -0.46
N LEU A 157 -14.33 1.55 -1.45
CA LEU A 157 -13.44 2.65 -1.79
C LEU A 157 -14.01 3.44 -2.96
N PHE A 158 -14.34 4.72 -2.73
CA PHE A 158 -14.95 5.62 -3.72
C PHE A 158 -13.91 6.58 -4.31
N TYR A 159 -13.94 6.78 -5.63
CA TYR A 159 -13.08 7.70 -6.36
C TYR A 159 -13.65 8.01 -7.75
N GLN A 160 -13.75 9.26 -8.13
CA GLN A 160 -14.14 9.73 -9.48
C GLN A 160 -15.34 8.96 -10.09
N GLY A 161 -16.39 8.68 -9.29
CA GLY A 161 -17.57 7.93 -9.73
C GLY A 161 -17.39 6.43 -9.90
N GLN A 162 -16.23 5.90 -9.52
CA GLN A 162 -15.94 4.46 -9.45
C GLN A 162 -15.97 3.98 -8.00
N THR A 163 -16.15 2.67 -7.83
CA THR A 163 -16.08 2.01 -6.51
C THR A 163 -15.25 0.73 -6.63
N THR A 164 -14.35 0.52 -5.66
CA THR A 164 -13.67 -0.76 -5.45
C THR A 164 -14.17 -1.35 -4.14
N GLU A 165 -14.73 -2.54 -4.21
CA GLU A 165 -15.28 -3.27 -3.07
C GLU A 165 -14.32 -4.39 -2.64
N LEU A 166 -14.19 -4.59 -1.31
CA LEU A 166 -13.52 -5.73 -0.71
C LEU A 166 -14.37 -6.24 0.45
N LYS A 167 -14.67 -7.54 0.42
CA LYS A 167 -15.34 -8.27 1.51
C LYS A 167 -14.37 -9.28 2.10
N ASP A 168 -14.21 -9.25 3.40
CA ASP A 168 -13.31 -10.15 4.13
C ASP A 168 -13.75 -10.21 5.61
N ALA A 169 -12.89 -10.74 6.48
CA ALA A 169 -13.15 -10.83 7.92
C ALA A 169 -12.07 -10.11 8.73
N ILE A 170 -12.48 -9.63 9.90
CA ILE A 170 -11.61 -9.03 10.92
C ILE A 170 -11.83 -9.74 12.25
N GLU A 171 -10.89 -9.60 13.17
CA GLU A 171 -10.92 -10.22 14.49
C GLU A 171 -10.82 -9.18 15.60
N ILE A 172 -11.72 -9.24 16.56
CA ILE A 172 -11.65 -8.47 17.81
C ILE A 172 -11.15 -9.39 18.90
N VAL A 173 -10.04 -8.99 19.57
CA VAL A 173 -9.39 -9.78 20.62
C VAL A 173 -9.21 -8.94 21.88
N THR A 174 -9.19 -9.58 23.03
CA THR A 174 -8.74 -8.93 24.27
C THR A 174 -7.21 -8.87 24.28
N LYS A 175 -6.66 -7.69 24.56
CA LYS A 175 -5.22 -7.57 24.80
C LYS A 175 -4.89 -8.32 26.09
N LYS A 176 -4.23 -9.48 25.98
CA LYS A 176 -3.63 -10.11 27.16
C LYS A 176 -2.59 -9.15 27.74
N GLU A 177 -2.87 -8.59 28.90
CA GLU A 177 -1.83 -7.84 29.63
C GLU A 177 -0.71 -8.83 29.95
N GLU A 178 0.50 -8.52 29.54
CA GLU A 178 1.71 -9.25 29.94
C GLU A 178 2.01 -8.94 31.42
N LEU A 179 1.15 -9.39 32.33
CA LEU A 179 1.42 -9.41 33.75
C LEU A 179 2.63 -10.30 34.10
N ALA A 180 2.99 -11.22 33.21
CA ALA A 180 4.09 -12.16 33.40
C ALA A 180 5.45 -11.44 33.61
N GLY A 181 5.74 -10.36 32.89
CA GLY A 181 7.00 -9.61 33.01
C GLY A 181 7.11 -8.85 34.34
N PHE A 182 6.02 -8.25 34.81
CA PHE A 182 6.02 -7.51 36.07
C PHE A 182 6.09 -8.45 37.28
N LEU A 183 5.36 -9.56 37.25
CA LEU A 183 5.42 -10.60 38.30
C LEU A 183 6.81 -11.24 38.40
N THR A 184 7.48 -11.53 37.29
CA THR A 184 8.83 -12.08 37.28
C THR A 184 9.86 -11.09 37.82
N MET A 185 9.79 -9.81 37.43
CA MET A 185 10.69 -8.77 37.96
C MET A 185 10.48 -8.54 39.46
N THR A 186 9.24 -8.51 39.93
CA THR A 186 8.93 -8.34 41.34
C THR A 186 9.43 -9.53 42.17
N HIS A 187 9.27 -10.74 41.70
CA HIS A 187 9.80 -11.94 42.34
C HIS A 187 11.33 -11.98 42.37
N LEU A 188 11.98 -11.53 41.32
CA LEU A 188 13.44 -11.41 41.25
C LEU A 188 13.98 -10.38 42.24
N LEU A 189 13.29 -9.25 42.40
CA LEU A 189 13.63 -8.20 43.36
C LEU A 189 13.46 -8.69 44.81
N ILE A 190 12.36 -9.39 45.10
CA ILE A 190 12.10 -9.98 46.42
C ILE A 190 13.17 -11.05 46.76
N ALA A 191 13.54 -11.90 45.79
CA ALA A 191 14.58 -12.89 45.98
C ALA A 191 15.95 -12.25 46.26
N ALA A 192 16.30 -11.16 45.57
CA ALA A 192 17.55 -10.41 45.80
C ALA A 192 17.60 -9.77 47.20
N VAL A 193 16.49 -9.20 47.65
CA VAL A 193 16.38 -8.62 48.99
C VAL A 193 16.52 -9.69 50.09
N LEU A 194 15.86 -10.83 49.94
CA LEU A 194 15.96 -11.98 50.86
C LEU A 194 17.42 -12.49 50.92
N LEU A 195 18.10 -12.58 49.78
CA LEU A 195 19.48 -13.04 49.72
C LEU A 195 20.42 -12.04 50.48
N LEU A 196 20.21 -10.74 50.33
CA LEU A 196 20.96 -9.71 51.07
C LEU A 196 20.72 -9.79 52.58
N ILE A 197 19.50 -10.06 53.02
CA ILE A 197 19.18 -10.25 54.44
C ILE A 197 19.91 -11.47 54.99
N ILE A 198 19.89 -12.61 54.30
CA ILE A 198 20.59 -13.83 54.66
C ILE A 198 22.11 -13.59 54.78
N ILE A 199 22.70 -12.92 53.82
CA ILE A 199 24.14 -12.56 53.85
C ILE A 199 24.45 -11.70 55.07
N ASN A 200 23.63 -10.70 55.37
CA ASN A 200 23.84 -9.84 56.58
C ASN A 200 23.74 -10.65 57.87
N ILE A 201 22.80 -11.56 58.02
CA ILE A 201 22.65 -12.43 59.18
C ILE A 201 23.91 -13.31 59.37
N ILE A 202 24.43 -13.88 58.28
CA ILE A 202 25.63 -14.74 58.30
C ILE A 202 26.85 -13.91 58.77
N ILE A 203 26.98 -12.67 58.30
CA ILE A 203 28.11 -11.75 58.72
C ILE A 203 27.99 -11.42 60.21
N LEU A 204 26.79 -11.12 60.68
CA LEU A 204 26.54 -10.82 62.13
C LEU A 204 26.85 -12.01 63.04
N VAL A 205 26.42 -13.21 62.68
CA VAL A 205 26.69 -14.42 63.42
C VAL A 205 28.21 -14.76 63.48
N ARG A 206 28.91 -14.54 62.35
CA ARG A 206 30.39 -14.70 62.31
C ARG A 206 31.13 -13.68 63.16
N LYS A 207 30.64 -12.46 63.24
CA LYS A 207 31.22 -11.41 64.08
C LYS A 207 30.98 -11.60 65.58
N SER A 208 29.87 -12.24 65.97
CA SER A 208 29.52 -12.55 67.37
C SER A 208 30.27 -13.75 67.92
N LYS A 209 30.97 -14.55 67.08
CA LYS A 209 31.75 -15.72 67.49
C LYS A 209 33.26 -15.44 67.58
N LYS A 210 33.71 -14.20 67.39
CA LYS A 210 35.07 -13.71 67.65
C LYS A 210 35.06 -12.80 68.87
#